data_963fc4625ca2f78b4e3a9d7c8328f3bc
#
_entry.id   963fc4625ca2f78b4e3a9d7c8328f3bc
#
_cell.length_a   1.000
_cell.length_b   1.000
_cell.length_c   1.000
_cell.angle_alpha   90.00
_cell.angle_beta   90.00
_cell.angle_gamma   90.00
#
_symmetry.space_group_name_H-M   'P 1'
#
loop_
_entity.id
_entity.type
_entity.pdbx_description
1 polymer ?
#
loop_
_entity_poly.entity_id
_entity_poly.type
_entity_poly.pdbx_seq_one_letter_code
_entity_poly.pdbx_strand_id
1 'polypeptide(L)'
;MTATPGRKLVGAEHRDEDAAEASLRPQKLSEFVGQEQARKNLAVFIEAARARKEALDHVLFVGPPGLGKTTLAQIVARELGVNFRGTSGPVIAKAGDLAALLTNLEERDVLFIDEIHRLNPAVEEVLYPAMEDFQLDLIIGSGPAARSVKLDLAKFTLVGATTRAGLLTNPLRDRFGIPVRLNFYSVAELELIVNRGARVLGIGITPDGSNEIARRARGTPRIAGRLLRRVRDFAAVAGAASIDRVVADKALAALEVDAAGLDAMDRRYLTTIAVNYGGGPVGVETLAAALSEPRDAIEDIIEPYLIQCGLLQRTPRGRLITSHAFRHLGLAEPARDPAQFGLFGGDEEG
;
A
#
# COMPACT_ATOMS: atom_id res chain seq x y z
N MET A 1 12.39 -46.95 -9.75
CA MET A 1 11.62 -45.82 -10.35
C MET A 1 11.65 -44.69 -9.35
N THR A 2 12.58 -43.77 -9.51
CA THR A 2 12.82 -42.63 -8.62
C THR A 2 12.06 -41.42 -9.16
N ALA A 3 11.10 -40.90 -8.38
CA ALA A 3 10.34 -39.71 -8.70
C ALA A 3 11.20 -38.46 -8.48
N THR A 4 11.40 -37.67 -9.52
CA THR A 4 12.08 -36.39 -9.50
C THR A 4 11.14 -35.32 -8.87
N PRO A 5 11.57 -34.58 -7.86
CA PRO A 5 10.72 -33.50 -7.31
C PRO A 5 10.64 -32.33 -8.28
N GLY A 6 9.41 -31.90 -8.58
CA GLY A 6 9.09 -30.80 -9.45
C GLY A 6 9.74 -29.48 -8.98
N ARG A 7 10.58 -28.93 -9.83
CA ARG A 7 11.26 -27.64 -9.68
C ARG A 7 10.22 -26.52 -9.83
N LYS A 8 9.87 -25.84 -8.73
CA LYS A 8 9.07 -24.60 -8.77
C LYS A 8 9.88 -23.51 -9.47
N LEU A 9 9.50 -23.18 -10.69
CA LEU A 9 9.98 -22.05 -11.45
C LEU A 9 9.29 -20.76 -10.94
N VAL A 10 9.74 -20.24 -9.79
CA VAL A 10 9.56 -18.83 -9.42
C VAL A 10 10.94 -18.21 -9.62
N GLY A 11 11.04 -17.27 -10.56
CA GLY A 11 12.32 -16.77 -11.07
C GLY A 11 13.23 -16.23 -9.97
N ALA A 12 14.53 -16.51 -10.10
CA ALA A 12 15.60 -16.03 -9.22
C ALA A 12 15.67 -14.49 -9.17
N GLU A 13 15.29 -13.82 -10.24
CA GLU A 13 15.27 -12.34 -10.34
C GLU A 13 14.30 -11.68 -9.34
N HIS A 14 13.13 -12.29 -9.07
CA HIS A 14 12.19 -11.77 -8.08
C HIS A 14 12.72 -11.84 -6.64
N ARG A 15 13.58 -12.81 -6.33
CA ARG A 15 14.16 -12.97 -4.98
C ARG A 15 15.26 -11.96 -4.68
N ASP A 16 16.04 -11.59 -5.68
CA ASP A 16 17.15 -10.63 -5.50
C ASP A 16 16.62 -9.19 -5.38
N GLU A 17 15.58 -8.83 -6.12
CA GLU A 17 14.89 -7.53 -5.97
C GLU A 17 14.19 -7.39 -4.61
N ASP A 18 13.52 -8.44 -4.13
CA ASP A 18 12.86 -8.46 -2.83
C ASP A 18 13.88 -8.38 -1.67
N ALA A 19 15.02 -9.06 -1.79
CA ALA A 19 16.11 -8.99 -0.80
C ALA A 19 16.76 -7.60 -0.76
N ALA A 20 16.98 -6.99 -1.92
CA ALA A 20 17.51 -5.63 -2.03
C ALA A 20 16.51 -4.59 -1.49
N GLU A 21 15.20 -4.77 -1.71
CA GLU A 21 14.17 -3.93 -1.12
C GLU A 21 14.11 -4.09 0.40
N ALA A 22 14.23 -5.32 0.90
CA ALA A 22 14.25 -5.60 2.33
C ALA A 22 15.43 -4.91 3.05
N SER A 23 16.59 -4.81 2.40
CA SER A 23 17.78 -4.13 2.95
C SER A 23 17.60 -2.62 3.13
N LEU A 24 16.74 -2.01 2.32
CA LEU A 24 16.44 -0.58 2.39
C LEU A 24 15.39 -0.23 3.46
N ARG A 25 14.67 -1.23 4.01
CA ARG A 25 13.62 -0.98 4.98
C ARG A 25 14.18 -0.59 6.34
N PRO A 26 13.60 0.42 7.03
CA PRO A 26 13.96 0.74 8.40
C PRO A 26 13.66 -0.44 9.34
N GLN A 27 14.53 -0.62 10.33
CA GLN A 27 14.43 -1.71 11.29
C GLN A 27 13.82 -1.25 12.62
N LYS A 28 13.92 0.04 12.93
CA LYS A 28 13.44 0.67 14.16
C LYS A 28 12.45 1.80 13.85
N LEU A 29 11.58 2.10 14.80
CA LEU A 29 10.63 3.20 14.67
C LEU A 29 11.33 4.57 14.54
N SER A 30 12.49 4.74 15.18
CA SER A 30 13.33 5.94 15.07
C SER A 30 13.91 6.17 13.67
N GLU A 31 14.07 5.11 12.88
CA GLU A 31 14.58 5.17 11.51
C GLU A 31 13.46 5.37 10.47
N PHE A 32 12.22 5.18 10.88
CA PHE A 32 11.07 5.30 10.00
C PHE A 32 10.79 6.78 9.74
N VAL A 33 10.97 7.23 8.51
CA VAL A 33 10.74 8.63 8.09
C VAL A 33 9.25 8.88 7.88
N GLY A 34 8.80 10.09 8.18
CA GLY A 34 7.41 10.51 7.97
C GLY A 34 6.41 9.95 8.99
N GLN A 35 5.14 10.13 8.74
CA GLN A 35 4.03 9.65 9.58
C GLN A 35 4.19 10.04 11.07
N GLU A 36 4.61 11.28 11.34
CA GLU A 36 5.11 11.70 12.66
C GLU A 36 4.15 11.40 13.80
N GLN A 37 2.85 11.73 13.63
CA GLN A 37 1.85 11.49 14.68
C GLN A 37 1.64 9.99 14.92
N ALA A 38 1.58 9.20 13.84
CA ALA A 38 1.44 7.75 13.93
C ALA A 38 2.63 7.11 14.67
N ARG A 39 3.86 7.55 14.35
CA ARG A 39 5.08 7.07 15.01
C ARG A 39 5.11 7.42 16.50
N LYS A 40 4.76 8.67 16.86
CA LYS A 40 4.72 9.10 18.26
C LYS A 40 3.74 8.27 19.08
N ASN A 41 2.53 8.06 18.54
CA ASN A 41 1.51 7.26 19.22
C ASN A 41 1.94 5.79 19.34
N LEU A 42 2.44 5.17 18.26
CA LEU A 42 2.92 3.80 18.29
C LEU A 42 4.07 3.61 19.28
N ALA A 43 5.00 4.57 19.40
CA ALA A 43 6.09 4.52 20.37
C ALA A 43 5.56 4.44 21.80
N VAL A 44 4.57 5.26 22.15
CA VAL A 44 3.93 5.25 23.48
C VAL A 44 3.23 3.91 23.74
N PHE A 45 2.44 3.43 22.77
CA PHE A 45 1.69 2.17 22.96
C PHE A 45 2.61 0.96 23.08
N ILE A 46 3.67 0.89 22.27
CA ILE A 46 4.68 -0.17 22.32
C ILE A 46 5.42 -0.14 23.67
N GLU A 47 5.86 1.02 24.13
CA GLU A 47 6.56 1.18 25.42
C GLU A 47 5.67 0.74 26.57
N ALA A 48 4.40 1.17 26.58
CA ALA A 48 3.42 0.80 27.59
C ALA A 48 3.14 -0.71 27.61
N ALA A 49 2.94 -1.35 26.47
CA ALA A 49 2.72 -2.79 26.34
C ALA A 49 3.96 -3.59 26.85
N ARG A 50 5.16 -3.15 26.48
CA ARG A 50 6.43 -3.75 26.95
C ARG A 50 6.58 -3.65 28.48
N ALA A 51 6.29 -2.48 29.04
CA ALA A 51 6.41 -2.25 30.50
C ALA A 51 5.46 -3.17 31.29
N ARG A 52 4.23 -3.37 30.78
CA ARG A 52 3.24 -4.27 31.38
C ARG A 52 3.46 -5.74 31.04
N LYS A 53 4.34 -6.05 30.08
CA LYS A 53 4.55 -7.41 29.52
C LYS A 53 3.27 -8.03 28.96
N GLU A 54 2.44 -7.21 28.33
CA GLU A 54 1.18 -7.58 27.70
C GLU A 54 1.30 -7.57 26.19
N ALA A 55 0.36 -8.23 25.50
CA ALA A 55 0.18 -8.04 24.06
C ALA A 55 -0.26 -6.59 23.80
N LEU A 56 0.22 -6.00 22.71
CA LEU A 56 -0.26 -4.70 22.25
C LEU A 56 -1.71 -4.87 21.73
N ASP A 57 -2.54 -3.86 21.93
CA ASP A 57 -3.86 -3.82 21.32
C ASP A 57 -3.75 -4.00 19.79
N HIS A 58 -4.80 -4.56 19.17
CA HIS A 58 -4.82 -4.81 17.74
C HIS A 58 -4.69 -3.50 16.93
N VAL A 59 -3.82 -3.52 15.91
CA VAL A 59 -3.47 -2.35 15.09
C VAL A 59 -4.03 -2.48 13.69
N LEU A 60 -4.69 -1.44 13.16
CA LEU A 60 -5.12 -1.38 11.78
C LEU A 60 -4.37 -0.29 11.01
N PHE A 61 -3.53 -0.67 10.05
CA PHE A 61 -2.90 0.25 9.13
C PHE A 61 -3.76 0.46 7.88
N VAL A 62 -4.15 1.71 7.65
CA VAL A 62 -4.97 2.12 6.51
C VAL A 62 -4.20 3.08 5.63
N GLY A 63 -4.22 2.88 4.32
CA GLY A 63 -3.65 3.84 3.37
C GLY A 63 -3.23 3.21 2.05
N PRO A 64 -2.94 4.03 1.03
CA PRO A 64 -2.49 3.59 -0.29
C PRO A 64 -1.34 2.57 -0.25
N PRO A 65 -1.12 1.81 -1.33
CA PRO A 65 -0.01 0.87 -1.40
C PRO A 65 1.35 1.60 -1.37
N GLY A 66 2.38 0.95 -0.83
CA GLY A 66 3.75 1.47 -0.85
C GLY A 66 4.12 2.49 0.22
N LEU A 67 3.22 2.79 1.17
CA LEU A 67 3.45 3.76 2.27
C LEU A 67 4.16 3.18 3.51
N GLY A 68 4.47 1.89 3.52
CA GLY A 68 5.22 1.25 4.60
C GLY A 68 4.40 0.50 5.65
N LYS A 69 3.14 0.12 5.37
CA LYS A 69 2.27 -0.65 6.29
C LYS A 69 2.95 -1.92 6.80
N THR A 70 3.45 -2.75 5.90
CA THR A 70 4.16 -4.00 6.24
C THR A 70 5.46 -3.73 7.02
N THR A 71 6.17 -2.65 6.67
CA THR A 71 7.39 -2.24 7.37
C THR A 71 7.10 -1.82 8.80
N LEU A 72 6.04 -1.02 9.02
CA LEU A 72 5.60 -0.65 10.38
C LEU A 72 5.18 -1.86 11.19
N ALA A 73 4.45 -2.82 10.60
CA ALA A 73 4.07 -4.05 11.29
C ALA A 73 5.29 -4.85 11.76
N GLN A 74 6.33 -4.96 10.92
CA GLN A 74 7.59 -5.60 11.29
C GLN A 74 8.35 -4.85 12.39
N ILE A 75 8.33 -3.50 12.33
CA ILE A 75 8.94 -2.65 13.36
C ILE A 75 8.21 -2.84 14.69
N VAL A 76 6.88 -2.87 14.71
CA VAL A 76 6.09 -3.12 15.91
C VAL A 76 6.52 -4.42 16.59
N ALA A 77 6.61 -5.53 15.85
CA ALA A 77 7.05 -6.80 16.42
C ALA A 77 8.48 -6.75 16.99
N ARG A 78 9.40 -6.11 16.27
CA ARG A 78 10.80 -5.95 16.72
C ARG A 78 10.93 -5.09 17.95
N GLU A 79 10.21 -3.96 18.00
CA GLU A 79 10.21 -3.06 19.15
C GLU A 79 9.55 -3.72 20.38
N LEU A 80 8.55 -4.58 20.20
CA LEU A 80 7.97 -5.41 21.25
C LEU A 80 8.89 -6.55 21.68
N GLY A 81 9.86 -6.96 20.83
CA GLY A 81 10.76 -8.08 21.08
C GLY A 81 10.07 -9.44 20.98
N VAL A 82 9.13 -9.60 20.04
CA VAL A 82 8.32 -10.81 19.83
C VAL A 82 8.42 -11.30 18.39
N ASN A 83 7.90 -12.52 18.11
CA ASN A 83 7.91 -13.07 16.76
C ASN A 83 6.92 -12.32 15.84
N PHE A 84 7.25 -12.30 14.56
CA PHE A 84 6.41 -11.73 13.50
C PHE A 84 5.98 -12.84 12.55
N ARG A 85 4.67 -13.03 12.40
CA ARG A 85 4.09 -13.94 11.40
C ARG A 85 3.27 -13.14 10.41
N GLY A 86 3.66 -13.16 9.13
CA GLY A 86 3.01 -12.40 8.07
C GLY A 86 2.24 -13.30 7.11
N THR A 87 1.04 -12.89 6.76
CA THR A 87 0.19 -13.49 5.73
C THR A 87 -0.61 -12.39 5.01
N SER A 88 -1.52 -12.79 4.12
CA SER A 88 -2.44 -11.84 3.47
C SER A 88 -3.86 -12.42 3.39
N GLY A 89 -4.86 -11.53 3.31
CA GLY A 89 -6.26 -11.93 3.22
C GLY A 89 -6.54 -12.98 2.14
N PRO A 90 -6.06 -12.78 0.88
CA PRO A 90 -6.26 -13.77 -0.19
C PRO A 90 -5.64 -15.15 0.05
N VAL A 91 -4.62 -15.26 0.89
CA VAL A 91 -3.95 -16.54 1.22
C VAL A 91 -4.77 -17.35 2.21
N ILE A 92 -5.54 -16.70 3.07
CA ILE A 92 -6.41 -17.35 4.05
C ILE A 92 -7.74 -17.69 3.37
N ALA A 93 -7.79 -18.86 2.73
CA ALA A 93 -8.96 -19.25 1.93
C ALA A 93 -10.13 -19.76 2.79
N LYS A 94 -9.87 -20.36 3.95
CA LYS A 94 -10.88 -20.97 4.83
C LYS A 94 -10.52 -20.80 6.31
N ALA A 95 -11.52 -20.93 7.16
CA ALA A 95 -11.39 -20.83 8.62
C ALA A 95 -10.28 -21.71 9.22
N GLY A 96 -10.07 -22.94 8.66
CA GLY A 96 -9.00 -23.82 9.10
C GLY A 96 -7.58 -23.30 8.83
N ASP A 97 -7.39 -22.50 7.78
CA ASP A 97 -6.09 -21.88 7.49
C ASP A 97 -5.77 -20.83 8.55
N LEU A 98 -6.77 -19.99 8.93
CA LEU A 98 -6.64 -19.04 10.02
C LEU A 98 -6.41 -19.73 11.37
N ALA A 99 -7.17 -20.77 11.66
CA ALA A 99 -7.03 -21.54 12.88
C ALA A 99 -5.60 -22.11 13.05
N ALA A 100 -5.03 -22.65 11.98
CA ALA A 100 -3.65 -23.13 11.99
C ALA A 100 -2.62 -22.02 12.23
N LEU A 101 -2.86 -20.81 11.75
CA LEU A 101 -1.99 -19.66 12.03
C LEU A 101 -2.09 -19.25 13.50
N LEU A 102 -3.32 -19.11 14.03
CA LEU A 102 -3.58 -18.64 15.38
C LEU A 102 -3.08 -19.61 16.48
N THR A 103 -3.28 -20.92 16.28
CA THR A 103 -2.83 -21.95 17.26
C THR A 103 -1.31 -22.12 17.32
N ASN A 104 -0.57 -21.61 16.34
CA ASN A 104 0.89 -21.62 16.31
C ASN A 104 1.53 -20.30 16.82
N LEU A 105 0.74 -19.35 17.33
CA LEU A 105 1.25 -18.13 17.94
C LEU A 105 1.70 -18.39 19.38
N GLU A 106 2.77 -17.73 19.77
CA GLU A 106 3.23 -17.67 21.16
C GLU A 106 2.72 -16.39 21.83
N GLU A 107 2.88 -16.33 23.17
CA GLU A 107 2.46 -15.14 23.95
C GLU A 107 3.07 -13.86 23.41
N ARG A 108 2.18 -12.88 23.12
CA ARG A 108 2.48 -11.55 22.60
C ARG A 108 2.97 -11.50 21.15
N ASP A 109 3.01 -12.62 20.44
CA ASP A 109 3.38 -12.64 19.01
C ASP A 109 2.55 -11.65 18.19
N VAL A 110 3.13 -11.16 17.11
CA VAL A 110 2.45 -10.30 16.13
C VAL A 110 2.05 -11.14 14.91
N LEU A 111 0.74 -11.25 14.68
CA LEU A 111 0.17 -11.75 13.43
C LEU A 111 -0.14 -10.57 12.52
N PHE A 112 0.46 -10.53 11.33
CA PHE A 112 0.21 -9.51 10.32
C PHE A 112 -0.62 -10.09 9.17
N ILE A 113 -1.74 -9.45 8.85
CA ILE A 113 -2.59 -9.79 7.70
C ILE A 113 -2.62 -8.60 6.74
N ASP A 114 -1.93 -8.72 5.61
CA ASP A 114 -2.01 -7.72 4.53
C ASP A 114 -3.31 -7.89 3.73
N GLU A 115 -3.82 -6.79 3.16
CA GLU A 115 -5.09 -6.76 2.42
C GLU A 115 -6.24 -7.44 3.19
N ILE A 116 -6.35 -7.15 4.49
CA ILE A 116 -7.30 -7.80 5.41
C ILE A 116 -8.77 -7.65 4.95
N HIS A 117 -9.10 -6.61 4.18
CA HIS A 117 -10.42 -6.41 3.58
C HIS A 117 -10.80 -7.48 2.53
N ARG A 118 -9.85 -8.34 2.14
CA ARG A 118 -10.07 -9.45 1.21
C ARG A 118 -10.26 -10.80 1.92
N LEU A 119 -10.40 -10.79 3.24
CA LEU A 119 -10.83 -11.97 3.97
C LEU A 119 -12.25 -12.36 3.56
N ASN A 120 -12.48 -13.64 3.51
CA ASN A 120 -13.82 -14.15 3.27
C ASN A 120 -14.67 -14.06 4.57
N PRO A 121 -15.97 -13.81 4.51
CA PRO A 121 -16.82 -13.64 5.70
C PRO A 121 -16.72 -14.78 6.72
N ALA A 122 -16.62 -16.02 6.27
CA ALA A 122 -16.47 -17.16 7.17
C ALA A 122 -15.14 -17.19 7.93
N VAL A 123 -14.10 -16.55 7.38
CA VAL A 123 -12.81 -16.35 8.07
C VAL A 123 -12.90 -15.21 9.06
N GLU A 124 -13.60 -14.12 8.70
CA GLU A 124 -13.82 -13.00 9.62
C GLU A 124 -14.57 -13.42 10.88
N GLU A 125 -15.61 -14.27 10.74
CA GLU A 125 -16.41 -14.78 11.88
C GLU A 125 -15.53 -15.54 12.89
N VAL A 126 -14.54 -16.28 12.42
CA VAL A 126 -13.58 -16.98 13.30
C VAL A 126 -12.57 -16.00 13.93
N LEU A 127 -12.25 -14.92 13.24
CA LEU A 127 -11.31 -13.91 13.73
C LEU A 127 -11.89 -13.09 14.89
N TYR A 128 -13.20 -12.86 14.93
CA TYR A 128 -13.82 -12.03 15.96
C TYR A 128 -13.57 -12.53 17.39
N PRO A 129 -13.93 -13.78 17.78
CA PRO A 129 -13.65 -14.28 19.12
C PRO A 129 -12.15 -14.43 19.39
N ALA A 130 -11.34 -14.68 18.36
CA ALA A 130 -9.90 -14.73 18.51
C ALA A 130 -9.29 -13.37 18.90
N MET A 131 -9.87 -12.24 18.41
CA MET A 131 -9.43 -10.90 18.77
C MET A 131 -9.95 -10.42 20.11
N GLU A 132 -11.18 -10.75 20.47
CA GLU A 132 -11.82 -10.25 21.71
C GLU A 132 -11.44 -11.08 22.93
N ASP A 133 -11.64 -12.41 22.82
CA ASP A 133 -11.55 -13.33 23.94
C ASP A 133 -10.30 -14.20 23.91
N PHE A 134 -9.47 -14.11 22.84
CA PHE A 134 -8.36 -15.03 22.58
C PHE A 134 -8.82 -16.49 22.57
N GLN A 135 -9.97 -16.73 21.98
CA GLN A 135 -10.57 -18.05 21.83
C GLN A 135 -10.87 -18.34 20.37
N LEU A 136 -10.79 -19.61 20.02
CA LEU A 136 -11.09 -20.11 18.68
C LEU A 136 -12.23 -21.13 18.79
N ASP A 137 -13.35 -20.84 18.13
CA ASP A 137 -14.47 -21.77 18.03
C ASP A 137 -14.31 -22.64 16.76
N LEU A 138 -14.07 -23.92 16.93
CA LEU A 138 -13.91 -24.87 15.84
C LEU A 138 -15.06 -25.86 15.82
N ILE A 139 -15.67 -26.04 14.65
CA ILE A 139 -16.65 -27.12 14.44
C ILE A 139 -15.88 -28.35 13.93
N ILE A 140 -15.84 -29.41 14.75
CA ILE A 140 -15.21 -30.68 14.42
C ILE A 140 -16.30 -31.69 14.05
N GLY A 141 -16.14 -32.33 12.86
CA GLY A 141 -17.10 -33.25 12.30
C GLY A 141 -18.06 -32.60 11.29
N SER A 142 -19.00 -33.40 10.79
CA SER A 142 -20.00 -32.98 9.82
C SER A 142 -21.39 -33.54 10.18
N GLY A 143 -22.45 -32.81 9.78
CA GLY A 143 -23.84 -33.20 10.03
C GLY A 143 -24.24 -33.13 11.51
N PRO A 144 -25.24 -33.93 11.94
CA PRO A 144 -25.78 -33.88 13.31
C PRO A 144 -24.79 -34.26 14.42
N ALA A 145 -23.66 -34.90 14.07
CA ALA A 145 -22.59 -35.25 15.00
C ALA A 145 -21.49 -34.18 15.14
N ALA A 146 -21.62 -33.05 14.46
CA ALA A 146 -20.67 -31.95 14.59
C ALA A 146 -20.66 -31.39 16.02
N ARG A 147 -19.48 -31.17 16.57
CA ARG A 147 -19.27 -30.61 17.91
C ARG A 147 -18.48 -29.31 17.80
N SER A 148 -18.92 -28.28 18.50
CA SER A 148 -18.11 -27.09 18.71
C SER A 148 -17.09 -27.32 19.82
N VAL A 149 -15.82 -27.02 19.54
CA VAL A 149 -14.72 -27.09 20.51
C VAL A 149 -14.13 -25.71 20.61
N LYS A 150 -14.07 -25.17 21.82
CA LYS A 150 -13.37 -23.91 22.12
C LYS A 150 -11.93 -24.20 22.48
N LEU A 151 -11.01 -23.49 21.83
CA LEU A 151 -9.58 -23.54 22.11
C LEU A 151 -9.12 -22.18 22.61
N ASP A 152 -8.45 -22.12 23.73
CA ASP A 152 -7.80 -20.90 24.21
C ASP A 152 -6.54 -20.64 23.37
N LEU A 153 -6.35 -19.40 23.00
CA LEU A 153 -5.19 -18.92 22.24
C LEU A 153 -4.23 -18.16 23.17
N ALA A 154 -2.95 -18.22 22.86
CA ALA A 154 -2.01 -17.28 23.44
C ALA A 154 -2.43 -15.83 23.13
N LYS A 155 -2.29 -14.90 24.06
CA LYS A 155 -2.59 -13.49 23.81
C LYS A 155 -1.63 -12.95 22.75
N PHE A 156 -2.14 -12.45 21.67
CA PHE A 156 -1.38 -11.98 20.51
C PHE A 156 -1.84 -10.58 20.07
N THR A 157 -1.03 -9.94 19.26
CA THR A 157 -1.39 -8.69 18.58
C THR A 157 -1.71 -8.97 17.13
N LEU A 158 -2.94 -8.68 16.68
CA LEU A 158 -3.25 -8.64 15.26
C LEU A 158 -2.89 -7.27 14.69
N VAL A 159 -2.10 -7.27 13.62
CA VAL A 159 -1.85 -6.08 12.80
C VAL A 159 -2.49 -6.28 11.43
N GLY A 160 -3.60 -5.62 11.19
CA GLY A 160 -4.27 -5.60 9.89
C GLY A 160 -3.72 -4.49 9.01
N ALA A 161 -3.59 -4.72 7.70
CA ALA A 161 -3.30 -3.67 6.72
C ALA A 161 -4.33 -3.69 5.60
N THR A 162 -4.76 -2.50 5.17
CA THR A 162 -5.72 -2.35 4.08
C THR A 162 -5.46 -1.10 3.24
N THR A 163 -5.70 -1.21 1.95
CA THR A 163 -5.78 -0.06 1.03
C THR A 163 -7.20 0.53 1.00
N ARG A 164 -8.21 -0.26 1.35
CA ARG A 164 -9.65 0.05 1.21
C ARG A 164 -10.39 -0.12 2.54
N ALA A 165 -10.23 0.83 3.45
CA ALA A 165 -10.90 0.79 4.76
C ALA A 165 -12.44 0.68 4.68
N GLY A 166 -13.04 1.24 3.61
CA GLY A 166 -14.49 1.18 3.40
C GLY A 166 -15.02 -0.21 3.03
N LEU A 167 -14.14 -1.17 2.70
CA LEU A 167 -14.53 -2.56 2.43
C LEU A 167 -14.45 -3.46 3.69
N LEU A 168 -13.87 -2.96 4.78
CA LEU A 168 -13.90 -3.68 6.06
C LEU A 168 -15.30 -3.64 6.65
N THR A 169 -15.75 -4.78 7.17
CA THR A 169 -16.97 -4.83 7.95
C THR A 169 -16.83 -3.99 9.23
N ASN A 170 -17.92 -3.37 9.67
CA ASN A 170 -17.90 -2.60 10.92
C ASN A 170 -17.45 -3.46 12.11
N PRO A 171 -17.96 -4.70 12.28
CA PRO A 171 -17.52 -5.57 13.37
C PRO A 171 -16.02 -5.82 13.40
N LEU A 172 -15.39 -6.05 12.25
CA LEU A 172 -13.94 -6.24 12.19
C LEU A 172 -13.19 -4.95 12.51
N ARG A 173 -13.63 -3.84 11.95
CA ARG A 173 -12.97 -2.54 12.15
C ARG A 173 -12.98 -2.08 13.61
N ASP A 174 -14.11 -2.28 14.31
CA ASP A 174 -14.30 -1.81 15.68
C ASP A 174 -13.47 -2.61 16.71
N ARG A 175 -12.94 -3.78 16.31
CA ARG A 175 -12.03 -4.60 17.13
C ARG A 175 -10.58 -4.16 17.10
N PHE A 176 -10.24 -3.21 16.24
CA PHE A 176 -8.90 -2.63 16.23
C PHE A 176 -8.84 -1.42 17.18
N GLY A 177 -8.18 -1.60 18.32
CA GLY A 177 -8.01 -0.53 19.32
C GLY A 177 -7.08 0.60 18.84
N ILE A 178 -6.20 0.32 17.87
CA ILE A 178 -5.21 1.28 17.36
C ILE A 178 -5.36 1.46 15.84
N PRO A 179 -6.29 2.30 15.36
CA PRO A 179 -6.36 2.64 13.95
C PRO A 179 -5.30 3.68 13.58
N VAL A 180 -4.51 3.38 12.55
CA VAL A 180 -3.42 4.24 12.06
C VAL A 180 -3.60 4.49 10.57
N ARG A 181 -3.85 5.74 10.21
CA ARG A 181 -3.93 6.15 8.81
C ARG A 181 -2.57 6.66 8.33
N LEU A 182 -2.07 6.08 7.24
CA LEU A 182 -0.85 6.50 6.57
C LEU A 182 -1.18 7.41 5.40
N ASN A 183 -0.46 8.52 5.32
CA ASN A 183 -0.61 9.53 4.29
C ASN A 183 0.57 9.46 3.30
N PHE A 184 0.38 10.05 2.13
CA PHE A 184 1.49 10.24 1.19
C PHE A 184 2.57 11.11 1.83
N TYR A 185 3.81 10.84 1.45
CA TYR A 185 5.00 11.52 1.95
C TYR A 185 5.22 12.83 1.19
N SER A 186 5.71 13.83 1.89
CA SER A 186 6.23 15.05 1.27
C SER A 186 7.52 14.77 0.50
N VAL A 187 7.89 15.66 -0.41
CA VAL A 187 9.16 15.56 -1.15
C VAL A 187 10.34 15.54 -0.18
N ALA A 188 10.33 16.38 0.85
CA ALA A 188 11.40 16.43 1.86
C ALA A 188 11.55 15.12 2.64
N GLU A 189 10.45 14.47 3.01
CA GLU A 189 10.51 13.14 3.64
C GLU A 189 11.04 12.07 2.68
N LEU A 190 10.65 12.13 1.41
CA LEU A 190 11.16 11.19 0.40
C LEU A 190 12.64 11.41 0.08
N GLU A 191 13.13 12.66 0.12
CA GLU A 191 14.57 12.95 0.01
C GLU A 191 15.36 12.26 1.14
N LEU A 192 14.87 12.30 2.37
CA LEU A 192 15.52 11.59 3.49
C LEU A 192 15.55 10.08 3.23
N ILE A 193 14.48 9.51 2.68
CA ILE A 193 14.40 8.09 2.33
C ILE A 193 15.36 7.75 1.19
N VAL A 194 15.42 8.56 0.13
CA VAL A 194 16.34 8.39 -1.00
C VAL A 194 17.78 8.47 -0.54
N ASN A 195 18.16 9.49 0.26
CA ASN A 195 19.50 9.65 0.80
C ASN A 195 19.91 8.49 1.71
N ARG A 196 18.99 8.00 2.56
CA ARG A 196 19.21 6.79 3.35
C ARG A 196 19.43 5.57 2.44
N GLY A 197 18.57 5.40 1.43
CA GLY A 197 18.69 4.32 0.46
C GLY A 197 20.02 4.35 -0.31
N ALA A 198 20.44 5.51 -0.77
CA ALA A 198 21.72 5.70 -1.46
C ALA A 198 22.90 5.30 -0.56
N ARG A 199 22.87 5.70 0.72
CA ARG A 199 23.90 5.33 1.70
C ARG A 199 23.97 3.82 1.93
N VAL A 200 22.81 3.15 2.07
CA VAL A 200 22.75 1.68 2.24
C VAL A 200 23.27 0.95 1.01
N LEU A 201 23.01 1.50 -0.18
CA LEU A 201 23.48 0.93 -1.46
C LEU A 201 24.93 1.33 -1.82
N GLY A 202 25.58 2.17 -1.02
CA GLY A 202 26.94 2.65 -1.29
C GLY A 202 27.04 3.56 -2.52
N ILE A 203 25.99 4.35 -2.81
CA ILE A 203 25.90 5.20 -4.00
C ILE A 203 26.14 6.66 -3.62
N GLY A 204 27.00 7.36 -4.36
CA GLY A 204 27.10 8.81 -4.28
C GLY A 204 25.86 9.48 -4.89
N ILE A 205 25.23 10.38 -4.13
CA ILE A 205 24.11 11.17 -4.60
C ILE A 205 24.20 12.60 -4.07
N THR A 206 23.91 13.57 -4.93
CA THR A 206 23.85 14.97 -4.54
C THR A 206 22.47 15.34 -4.00
N PRO A 207 22.32 16.45 -3.22
CA PRO A 207 21.01 16.92 -2.78
C PRO A 207 20.04 17.14 -3.94
N ASP A 208 20.50 17.72 -5.04
CA ASP A 208 19.65 17.96 -6.23
C ASP A 208 19.23 16.65 -6.92
N GLY A 209 20.12 15.65 -6.95
CA GLY A 209 19.80 14.32 -7.48
C GLY A 209 18.78 13.58 -6.62
N SER A 210 18.91 13.66 -5.28
CA SER A 210 17.94 13.07 -4.37
C SER A 210 16.57 13.77 -4.44
N ASN A 211 16.55 15.09 -4.57
CA ASN A 211 15.32 15.86 -4.76
C ASN A 211 14.64 15.48 -6.08
N GLU A 212 15.38 15.33 -7.18
CA GLU A 212 14.83 14.95 -8.48
C GLU A 212 14.14 13.59 -8.44
N ILE A 213 14.72 12.60 -7.76
CA ILE A 213 14.10 11.29 -7.55
C ILE A 213 12.88 11.40 -6.62
N ALA A 214 13.01 12.12 -5.52
CA ALA A 214 11.96 12.26 -4.51
C ALA A 214 10.69 12.90 -5.06
N ARG A 215 10.80 14.00 -5.82
CA ARG A 215 9.65 14.70 -6.41
C ARG A 215 8.87 13.87 -7.43
N ARG A 216 9.54 12.91 -8.11
CA ARG A 216 8.89 12.00 -9.06
C ARG A 216 8.45 10.66 -8.43
N ALA A 217 8.65 10.49 -7.12
CA ALA A 217 8.32 9.24 -6.41
C ALA A 217 6.86 9.13 -5.97
N ARG A 218 5.97 10.00 -6.45
CA ARG A 218 4.51 9.91 -6.24
C ARG A 218 4.09 9.85 -4.77
N GLY A 219 4.81 10.52 -3.88
CA GLY A 219 4.53 10.49 -2.44
C GLY A 219 4.74 9.13 -1.77
N THR A 220 5.44 8.17 -2.41
CA THR A 220 5.52 6.78 -1.96
C THR A 220 6.95 6.29 -1.78
N PRO A 221 7.33 5.83 -0.57
CA PRO A 221 8.65 5.24 -0.31
C PRO A 221 9.03 4.07 -1.22
N ARG A 222 8.08 3.19 -1.57
CA ARG A 222 8.32 2.06 -2.48
C ARG A 222 8.75 2.53 -3.86
N ILE A 223 8.08 3.57 -4.40
CA ILE A 223 8.44 4.14 -5.71
C ILE A 223 9.80 4.84 -5.60
N ALA A 224 10.05 5.64 -4.55
CA ALA A 224 11.33 6.29 -4.34
C ALA A 224 12.50 5.29 -4.33
N GLY A 225 12.36 4.18 -3.61
CA GLY A 225 13.37 3.11 -3.58
C GLY A 225 13.55 2.41 -4.92
N ARG A 226 12.45 2.19 -5.67
CA ARG A 226 12.49 1.62 -7.03
C ARG A 226 13.22 2.55 -8.00
N LEU A 227 12.84 3.84 -8.00
CA LEU A 227 13.47 4.84 -8.87
C LEU A 227 14.96 5.02 -8.55
N LEU A 228 15.33 5.08 -7.27
CA LEU A 228 16.73 5.16 -6.86
C LEU A 228 17.56 4.01 -7.43
N ARG A 229 17.07 2.77 -7.34
CA ARG A 229 17.75 1.60 -7.89
C ARG A 229 17.91 1.70 -9.42
N ARG A 230 16.85 2.07 -10.13
CA ARG A 230 16.93 2.22 -11.60
C ARG A 230 17.86 3.35 -12.00
N VAL A 231 17.77 4.52 -11.34
CA VAL A 231 18.71 5.64 -11.60
C VAL A 231 20.16 5.24 -11.33
N ARG A 232 20.41 4.45 -10.28
CA ARG A 232 21.73 3.87 -10.01
C ARG A 232 22.25 3.06 -11.21
N ASP A 233 21.39 2.19 -11.77
CA ASP A 233 21.80 1.34 -12.88
C ASP A 233 22.19 2.17 -14.11
N PHE A 234 21.42 3.24 -14.43
CA PHE A 234 21.79 4.20 -15.48
C PHE A 234 23.08 4.97 -15.16
N ALA A 235 23.26 5.41 -13.91
CA ALA A 235 24.48 6.10 -13.48
C ALA A 235 25.72 5.22 -13.62
N ALA A 236 25.60 3.94 -13.22
CA ALA A 236 26.70 2.97 -13.35
C ALA A 236 27.10 2.73 -14.81
N VAL A 237 26.14 2.55 -15.71
CA VAL A 237 26.39 2.37 -17.15
C VAL A 237 27.00 3.62 -17.78
N ALA A 238 26.56 4.81 -17.34
CA ALA A 238 27.13 6.09 -17.80
C ALA A 238 28.51 6.44 -17.20
N GLY A 239 29.03 5.62 -16.26
CA GLY A 239 30.28 5.90 -15.56
C GLY A 239 30.25 7.13 -14.65
N ALA A 240 29.04 7.52 -14.18
CA ALA A 240 28.86 8.69 -13.32
C ALA A 240 29.40 8.41 -11.91
N ALA A 241 30.22 9.30 -11.36
CA ALA A 241 30.80 9.19 -10.02
C ALA A 241 29.71 9.39 -8.92
N SER A 242 28.66 10.13 -9.23
CA SER A 242 27.52 10.37 -8.33
C SER A 242 26.26 10.66 -9.13
N ILE A 243 25.11 10.45 -8.50
CA ILE A 243 23.80 10.79 -9.06
C ILE A 243 23.53 12.27 -8.75
N ASP A 244 23.72 13.13 -9.72
CA ASP A 244 23.28 14.52 -9.68
C ASP A 244 21.92 14.68 -10.36
N ARG A 245 21.42 15.92 -10.42
CA ARG A 245 20.14 16.23 -11.05
C ARG A 245 20.10 15.82 -12.53
N VAL A 246 21.20 16.00 -13.27
CA VAL A 246 21.24 15.72 -14.70
C VAL A 246 21.20 14.23 -14.96
N VAL A 247 21.96 13.44 -14.20
CA VAL A 247 21.95 11.98 -14.26
C VAL A 247 20.57 11.45 -13.88
N ALA A 248 19.99 11.96 -12.77
CA ALA A 248 18.65 11.56 -12.34
C ALA A 248 17.57 11.87 -13.38
N ASP A 249 17.56 13.09 -13.93
CA ASP A 249 16.58 13.52 -14.92
C ASP A 249 16.64 12.67 -16.20
N LYS A 250 17.85 12.45 -16.75
CA LYS A 250 18.06 11.61 -17.93
C LYS A 250 17.58 10.16 -17.71
N ALA A 251 17.90 9.60 -16.56
CA ALA A 251 17.50 8.24 -16.22
C ALA A 251 15.97 8.14 -16.07
N LEU A 252 15.34 9.08 -15.37
CA LEU A 252 13.89 9.12 -15.16
C LEU A 252 13.14 9.35 -16.47
N ALA A 253 13.66 10.20 -17.36
CA ALA A 253 13.10 10.38 -18.70
C ALA A 253 13.17 9.09 -19.53
N ALA A 254 14.30 8.37 -19.47
CA ALA A 254 14.45 7.07 -20.12
C ALA A 254 13.53 5.98 -19.55
N LEU A 255 13.12 6.12 -18.29
CA LEU A 255 12.14 5.28 -17.62
C LEU A 255 10.69 5.75 -17.87
N GLU A 256 10.49 6.73 -18.75
CA GLU A 256 9.20 7.34 -19.07
C GLU A 256 8.45 7.95 -17.87
N VAL A 257 9.19 8.34 -16.83
CA VAL A 257 8.65 9.06 -15.66
C VAL A 257 8.82 10.55 -15.89
N ASP A 258 7.72 11.27 -16.02
CA ASP A 258 7.72 12.70 -16.32
C ASP A 258 8.04 13.58 -15.08
N ALA A 259 8.05 14.90 -15.29
CA ALA A 259 8.37 15.87 -14.25
C ALA A 259 7.37 15.86 -13.06
N ALA A 260 6.15 15.41 -13.25
CA ALA A 260 5.15 15.24 -12.21
C ALA A 260 5.17 13.83 -11.57
N GLY A 261 6.06 12.95 -12.02
CA GLY A 261 6.14 11.57 -11.56
C GLY A 261 5.11 10.63 -12.21
N LEU A 262 4.45 11.06 -13.28
CA LEU A 262 3.53 10.20 -14.03
C LEU A 262 4.31 9.26 -14.93
N ASP A 263 3.96 7.98 -14.90
CA ASP A 263 4.50 6.97 -15.80
C ASP A 263 3.68 6.85 -17.11
N ALA A 264 4.08 5.96 -17.98
CA ALA A 264 3.40 5.73 -19.26
C ALA A 264 1.93 5.33 -19.09
N MET A 265 1.62 4.54 -18.04
CA MET A 265 0.25 4.08 -17.78
C MET A 265 -0.64 5.22 -17.25
N ASP A 266 -0.12 6.06 -16.36
CA ASP A 266 -0.84 7.25 -15.87
C ASP A 266 -1.20 8.18 -17.04
N ARG A 267 -0.22 8.47 -17.91
CA ARG A 267 -0.45 9.31 -19.08
C ARG A 267 -1.44 8.68 -20.05
N ARG A 268 -1.33 7.36 -20.28
CA ARG A 268 -2.28 6.62 -21.12
C ARG A 268 -3.69 6.68 -20.54
N TYR A 269 -3.83 6.52 -19.22
CA TYR A 269 -5.10 6.63 -18.52
C TYR A 269 -5.75 8.00 -18.71
N LEU A 270 -5.01 9.07 -18.43
CA LEU A 270 -5.49 10.44 -18.59
C LEU A 270 -5.82 10.77 -20.06
N THR A 271 -4.94 10.37 -20.99
CA THR A 271 -5.15 10.59 -22.43
C THR A 271 -6.38 9.85 -22.94
N THR A 272 -6.62 8.62 -22.46
CA THR A 272 -7.81 7.86 -22.83
C THR A 272 -9.09 8.61 -22.41
N ILE A 273 -9.13 9.17 -21.22
CA ILE A 273 -10.29 9.96 -20.76
C ILE A 273 -10.40 11.27 -21.55
N ALA A 274 -9.28 11.96 -21.82
CA ALA A 274 -9.27 13.22 -22.55
C ALA A 274 -9.78 13.05 -23.98
N VAL A 275 -9.20 12.10 -24.71
CA VAL A 275 -9.41 11.97 -26.18
C VAL A 275 -10.65 11.16 -26.50
N ASN A 276 -10.84 10.00 -25.85
CA ASN A 276 -11.92 9.10 -26.21
C ASN A 276 -13.27 9.46 -25.56
N TYR A 277 -13.21 10.18 -24.42
CA TYR A 277 -14.41 10.48 -23.63
C TYR A 277 -14.57 11.99 -23.32
N GLY A 278 -13.87 12.86 -24.05
CA GLY A 278 -14.01 14.32 -23.92
C GLY A 278 -13.72 14.87 -22.52
N GLY A 279 -12.88 14.19 -21.74
CA GLY A 279 -12.57 14.54 -20.36
C GLY A 279 -13.45 13.84 -19.30
N GLY A 280 -14.44 13.08 -19.73
CA GLY A 280 -15.36 12.34 -18.87
C GLY A 280 -16.73 13.05 -18.69
N PRO A 281 -17.62 12.52 -17.84
CA PRO A 281 -17.42 11.38 -16.94
C PRO A 281 -17.46 10.02 -17.62
N VAL A 282 -16.58 9.09 -17.22
CA VAL A 282 -16.50 7.73 -17.75
C VAL A 282 -16.44 6.68 -16.65
N GLY A 283 -17.14 5.56 -16.80
CA GLY A 283 -17.17 4.48 -15.83
C GLY A 283 -15.83 3.72 -15.74
N VAL A 284 -15.49 3.21 -14.55
CA VAL A 284 -14.24 2.46 -14.35
C VAL A 284 -14.18 1.18 -15.18
N GLU A 285 -15.29 0.48 -15.38
CA GLU A 285 -15.33 -0.74 -16.20
C GLU A 285 -15.02 -0.45 -17.67
N THR A 286 -15.49 0.70 -18.17
CA THR A 286 -15.17 1.17 -19.53
C THR A 286 -13.68 1.47 -19.68
N LEU A 287 -13.08 2.11 -18.65
CA LEU A 287 -11.64 2.39 -18.64
C LEU A 287 -10.81 1.11 -18.48
N ALA A 288 -11.25 0.16 -17.67
CA ALA A 288 -10.63 -1.15 -17.51
C ALA A 288 -10.54 -1.88 -18.85
N ALA A 289 -11.64 -1.91 -19.60
CA ALA A 289 -11.67 -2.50 -20.92
C ALA A 289 -10.79 -1.73 -21.93
N ALA A 290 -10.84 -0.39 -21.95
CA ALA A 290 -10.06 0.44 -22.88
C ALA A 290 -8.54 0.36 -22.65
N LEU A 291 -8.12 0.17 -21.40
CA LEU A 291 -6.72 0.10 -21.01
C LEU A 291 -6.18 -1.34 -20.97
N SER A 292 -7.06 -2.34 -21.00
CA SER A 292 -6.74 -3.76 -20.75
C SER A 292 -6.12 -3.98 -19.36
N GLU A 293 -6.62 -3.22 -18.36
CA GLU A 293 -6.19 -3.30 -16.99
C GLU A 293 -7.34 -3.74 -16.09
N PRO A 294 -7.08 -4.54 -15.03
CA PRO A 294 -8.13 -4.89 -14.07
C PRO A 294 -8.59 -3.64 -13.31
N ARG A 295 -9.88 -3.58 -12.97
CA ARG A 295 -10.48 -2.50 -12.20
C ARG A 295 -9.68 -2.18 -10.93
N ASP A 296 -9.28 -3.21 -10.18
CA ASP A 296 -8.54 -3.04 -8.93
C ASP A 296 -7.18 -2.34 -9.15
N ALA A 297 -6.48 -2.63 -10.26
CA ALA A 297 -5.24 -1.94 -10.58
C ALA A 297 -5.47 -0.44 -10.85
N ILE A 298 -6.56 -0.10 -11.54
CA ILE A 298 -6.95 1.30 -11.78
C ILE A 298 -7.24 2.00 -10.45
N GLU A 299 -8.11 1.43 -9.62
CA GLU A 299 -8.60 2.05 -8.39
C GLU A 299 -7.56 2.14 -7.28
N ASP A 300 -6.62 1.18 -7.20
CA ASP A 300 -5.65 1.09 -6.11
C ASP A 300 -4.26 1.63 -6.46
N ILE A 301 -3.86 1.61 -7.75
CA ILE A 301 -2.50 1.95 -8.17
C ILE A 301 -2.47 3.27 -8.96
N ILE A 302 -3.35 3.43 -9.96
CA ILE A 302 -3.32 4.57 -10.89
C ILE A 302 -4.03 5.79 -10.28
N GLU A 303 -5.31 5.66 -9.97
CA GLU A 303 -6.17 6.78 -9.57
C GLU A 303 -5.75 7.50 -8.29
N PRO A 304 -5.26 6.83 -7.21
CA PRO A 304 -4.98 7.52 -5.95
C PRO A 304 -4.00 8.68 -6.08
N TYR A 305 -2.95 8.51 -6.87
CA TYR A 305 -1.96 9.57 -7.08
C TYR A 305 -2.52 10.67 -8.01
N LEU A 306 -3.22 10.31 -9.07
CA LEU A 306 -3.84 11.28 -9.99
C LEU A 306 -4.88 12.16 -9.28
N ILE A 307 -5.64 11.59 -8.36
CA ILE A 307 -6.59 12.33 -7.50
C ILE A 307 -5.85 13.27 -6.57
N GLN A 308 -4.78 12.81 -5.93
CA GLN A 308 -3.97 13.64 -5.03
C GLN A 308 -3.33 14.82 -5.75
N CYS A 309 -2.85 14.61 -6.98
CA CYS A 309 -2.29 15.68 -7.82
C CYS A 309 -3.37 16.61 -8.41
N GLY A 310 -4.64 16.36 -8.16
CA GLY A 310 -5.74 17.14 -8.71
C GLY A 310 -5.91 16.98 -10.23
N LEU A 311 -5.42 15.90 -10.81
CA LEU A 311 -5.56 15.58 -12.25
C LEU A 311 -6.85 14.83 -12.56
N LEU A 312 -7.37 14.11 -11.56
CA LEU A 312 -8.55 13.24 -11.68
C LEU A 312 -9.54 13.51 -10.56
N GLN A 313 -10.83 13.42 -10.87
CA GLN A 313 -11.92 13.45 -9.91
C GLN A 313 -12.80 12.20 -10.06
N ARG A 314 -13.22 11.62 -8.93
CA ARG A 314 -14.26 10.59 -8.89
C ARG A 314 -15.60 11.25 -8.61
N THR A 315 -16.58 11.01 -9.48
CA THR A 315 -17.95 11.49 -9.32
C THR A 315 -18.93 10.30 -9.32
N PRO A 316 -20.19 10.47 -8.88
CA PRO A 316 -21.20 9.41 -8.98
C PRO A 316 -21.44 8.93 -10.41
N ARG A 317 -21.19 9.78 -11.42
CA ARG A 317 -21.32 9.46 -12.85
C ARG A 317 -20.07 8.79 -13.44
N GLY A 318 -18.94 8.80 -12.74
CA GLY A 318 -17.68 8.24 -13.22
C GLY A 318 -16.45 9.12 -12.97
N ARG A 319 -15.40 8.87 -13.73
CA ARG A 319 -14.11 9.55 -13.67
C ARG A 319 -14.11 10.75 -14.59
N LEU A 320 -13.64 11.88 -14.06
CA LEU A 320 -13.52 13.15 -14.76
C LEU A 320 -12.09 13.67 -14.62
N ILE A 321 -11.43 14.06 -15.69
CA ILE A 321 -10.15 14.74 -15.62
C ILE A 321 -10.35 16.25 -15.49
N THR A 322 -9.40 16.90 -14.84
CA THR A 322 -9.44 18.34 -14.56
C THR A 322 -8.79 19.16 -15.66
N SER A 323 -9.01 20.47 -15.67
CA SER A 323 -8.28 21.39 -16.55
C SER A 323 -6.76 21.33 -16.33
N HIS A 324 -6.32 20.95 -15.12
CA HIS A 324 -4.90 20.70 -14.82
C HIS A 324 -4.36 19.49 -15.59
N ALA A 325 -5.14 18.42 -15.72
CA ALA A 325 -4.75 17.24 -16.50
C ALA A 325 -4.65 17.58 -18.01
N PHE A 326 -5.59 18.34 -18.57
CA PHE A 326 -5.51 18.78 -19.95
C PHE A 326 -4.24 19.59 -20.22
N ARG A 327 -3.91 20.56 -19.34
CA ARG A 327 -2.68 21.35 -19.46
C ARG A 327 -1.42 20.47 -19.35
N HIS A 328 -1.43 19.49 -18.43
CA HIS A 328 -0.32 18.55 -18.24
C HIS A 328 -0.08 17.69 -19.50
N LEU A 329 -1.16 17.26 -20.17
CA LEU A 329 -1.10 16.48 -21.40
C LEU A 329 -0.81 17.33 -22.64
N GLY A 330 -0.78 18.66 -22.53
CA GLY A 330 -0.66 19.56 -23.68
C GLY A 330 -1.89 19.53 -24.61
N LEU A 331 -3.05 19.14 -24.10
CA LEU A 331 -4.31 19.07 -24.84
C LEU A 331 -5.20 20.27 -24.57
N ALA A 332 -5.96 20.70 -25.58
CA ALA A 332 -6.99 21.71 -25.39
C ALA A 332 -8.15 21.11 -24.58
N GLU A 333 -8.64 21.86 -23.58
CA GLU A 333 -9.84 21.49 -22.85
C GLU A 333 -11.06 21.64 -23.79
N PRO A 334 -11.90 20.61 -23.93
CA PRO A 334 -13.10 20.74 -24.75
C PRO A 334 -14.01 21.81 -24.17
N ALA A 335 -14.64 22.61 -25.05
CA ALA A 335 -15.64 23.58 -24.64
C ALA A 335 -16.77 22.84 -23.92
N ARG A 336 -16.93 23.09 -22.62
CA ARG A 336 -18.02 22.49 -21.84
C ARG A 336 -19.33 23.16 -22.28
N ASP A 337 -20.29 22.35 -22.66
CA ASP A 337 -21.64 22.86 -22.99
C ASP A 337 -22.24 23.50 -21.73
N PRO A 338 -22.57 24.80 -21.72
CA PRO A 338 -23.20 25.49 -20.61
C PRO A 338 -24.51 24.81 -20.15
N ALA A 339 -25.20 24.10 -21.04
CA ALA A 339 -26.43 23.39 -20.74
C ALA A 339 -26.27 22.22 -19.74
N GLN A 340 -25.04 21.71 -19.56
CA GLN A 340 -24.78 20.65 -18.54
C GLN A 340 -24.74 21.19 -17.10
N PHE A 341 -24.61 22.50 -16.88
CA PHE A 341 -24.67 23.12 -15.54
C PHE A 341 -26.09 23.50 -15.10
N GLY A 342 -27.05 23.57 -16.01
CA GLY A 342 -28.42 24.00 -15.74
C GLY A 342 -29.29 23.00 -14.99
N LEU A 343 -28.81 21.78 -14.66
CA LEU A 343 -29.61 20.77 -13.99
C LEU A 343 -29.55 20.83 -12.45
N PHE A 344 -28.74 21.72 -11.88
CA PHE A 344 -28.62 21.92 -10.42
C PHE A 344 -28.70 23.38 -9.97
N GLY A 345 -29.12 24.28 -10.85
CA GLY A 345 -29.39 25.68 -10.55
C GLY A 345 -30.88 25.98 -10.71
N GLY A 346 -31.72 25.25 -10.02
CA GLY A 346 -33.15 25.49 -9.94
C GLY A 346 -33.54 25.86 -8.51
N ASP A 347 -33.92 27.16 -8.36
CA ASP A 347 -34.87 27.69 -7.39
C ASP A 347 -34.43 27.87 -5.94
N GLU A 348 -33.69 28.97 -5.70
CA GLU A 348 -33.96 29.83 -4.55
C GLU A 348 -34.41 31.21 -5.09
N GLU A 349 -35.71 31.34 -5.43
CA GLU A 349 -36.46 32.59 -5.40
C GLU A 349 -37.93 32.25 -5.19
N GLY A 350 -38.45 32.61 -3.97
CA GLY A 350 -39.86 32.55 -3.66
C GLY A 350 -40.13 32.51 -2.17
#